data_24a036c0ae435cbbd0de8dbf6ea75b72
#
_entry.id   24a036c0ae435cbbd0de8dbf6ea75b72
#
_cell.length_a   1.000
_cell.length_b   1.000
_cell.length_c   1.000
_cell.angle_alpha   90.00
_cell.angle_beta   90.00
_cell.angle_gamma   90.00
#
_symmetry.space_group_name_H-M   'P 1'
#
loop_
_entity.id
_entity.type
_entity.pdbx_description
1 polymer ?
#
loop_
_entity_poly.entity_id
_entity_poly.type
_entity_poly.pdbx_seq_one_letter_code
_entity_poly.pdbx_strand_id
1 'polypeptide(L)'
;MVRHDFSNALLLRVTAGALAAIAAWFATHPLLPEIWRVPGSPALYLTGVIGVALLLVPVVFVIAKRGGSGANPVSWFNAHIACSLAGMVLIAIHSGGFLRRPPALLLLALIALAVLGVWARVRGSRRMAATFASKAPAFTVPDTATRERLRALIAEKRRLLAELDPQAAEGTFSVNLPHFMRSPRLALAYRKLAREESLLLGTRAAVSAGQAWWRPLHMALAWLFVLGVVIHVITVTLFAGYVADGGPITWWHLTAWGG
;
A
#
# COMPACT_ATOMS: atom_id res chain seq x y z
N MET A 1 -23.77 10.47 -16.09
CA MET A 1 -23.51 9.38 -15.12
C MET A 1 -22.51 9.90 -14.09
N VAL A 2 -22.96 10.26 -12.88
CA VAL A 2 -22.11 10.81 -11.82
C VAL A 2 -21.19 9.69 -11.35
N ARG A 3 -19.87 9.86 -11.50
CA ARG A 3 -18.88 8.91 -10.96
C ARG A 3 -18.86 9.06 -9.43
N HIS A 4 -19.50 8.15 -8.73
CA HIS A 4 -19.39 8.04 -7.27
C HIS A 4 -18.01 7.45 -6.92
N ASP A 5 -16.98 8.29 -6.94
CA ASP A 5 -15.65 7.94 -6.41
C ASP A 5 -15.43 8.71 -5.10
N PHE A 6 -14.70 8.12 -4.15
CA PHE A 6 -14.28 8.82 -2.93
C PHE A 6 -13.44 10.05 -3.32
N SER A 7 -13.96 11.24 -3.07
CA SER A 7 -13.14 12.44 -3.18
C SER A 7 -12.02 12.39 -2.14
N ASN A 8 -10.88 13.03 -2.42
CA ASN A 8 -9.76 13.06 -1.46
C ASN A 8 -10.18 13.65 -0.10
N ALA A 9 -11.12 14.60 -0.08
CA ALA A 9 -11.64 15.18 1.16
C ALA A 9 -12.50 14.17 1.95
N LEU A 10 -13.34 13.39 1.26
CA LEU A 10 -14.13 12.33 1.89
C LEU A 10 -13.21 11.24 2.44
N LEU A 11 -12.23 10.79 1.66
CA LEU A 11 -11.26 9.80 2.08
C LEU A 11 -10.52 10.22 3.34
N LEU A 12 -10.02 11.46 3.40
CA LEU A 12 -9.33 11.99 4.57
C LEU A 12 -10.26 12.05 5.79
N ARG A 13 -11.51 12.50 5.61
CA ARG A 13 -12.49 12.55 6.72
C ARG A 13 -12.83 11.17 7.25
N VAL A 14 -13.08 10.18 6.38
CA VAL A 14 -13.41 8.81 6.80
C VAL A 14 -12.21 8.14 7.48
N THR A 15 -10.99 8.35 6.96
CA THR A 15 -9.77 7.84 7.60
C THR A 15 -9.52 8.50 8.95
N ALA A 16 -9.67 9.82 9.05
CA ALA A 16 -9.54 10.52 10.32
C ALA A 16 -10.59 10.05 11.34
N GLY A 17 -11.84 9.84 10.89
CA GLY A 17 -12.91 9.27 11.71
C GLY A 17 -12.57 7.86 12.21
N ALA A 18 -12.05 6.99 11.36
CA ALA A 18 -11.62 5.65 11.75
C ALA A 18 -10.48 5.68 12.79
N LEU A 19 -9.48 6.54 12.58
CA LEU A 19 -8.38 6.72 13.55
C LEU A 19 -8.87 7.31 14.87
N ALA A 20 -9.80 8.28 14.82
CA ALA A 20 -10.42 8.84 16.01
C ALA A 20 -11.24 7.79 16.78
N ALA A 21 -11.99 6.93 16.07
CA ALA A 21 -12.73 5.82 16.68
C ALA A 21 -11.78 4.82 17.36
N ILE A 22 -10.65 4.49 16.75
CA ILE A 22 -9.62 3.64 17.35
C ILE A 22 -9.03 4.31 18.61
N ALA A 23 -8.69 5.59 18.53
CA ALA A 23 -8.16 6.33 19.68
C ALA A 23 -9.19 6.40 20.82
N ALA A 24 -10.45 6.68 20.50
CA ALA A 24 -11.54 6.68 21.47
C ALA A 24 -11.74 5.30 22.13
N TRP A 25 -11.66 4.23 21.34
CA TRP A 25 -11.72 2.86 21.84
C TRP A 25 -10.62 2.61 22.89
N PHE A 26 -9.35 2.89 22.55
CA PHE A 26 -8.26 2.69 23.50
C PHE A 26 -8.35 3.58 24.74
N ALA A 27 -8.84 4.80 24.60
CA ALA A 27 -9.05 5.73 25.73
C ALA A 27 -10.17 5.26 26.67
N THR A 28 -11.25 4.69 26.14
CA THR A 28 -12.41 4.23 26.93
C THR A 28 -12.32 2.77 27.35
N HIS A 29 -11.43 1.98 26.74
CA HIS A 29 -11.29 0.56 27.00
C HIS A 29 -11.24 0.16 28.48
N PRO A 30 -10.52 0.86 29.39
CA PRO A 30 -10.50 0.51 30.81
C PRO A 30 -11.87 0.62 31.50
N LEU A 31 -12.80 1.39 30.94
CA LEU A 31 -14.14 1.64 31.47
C LEU A 31 -15.20 0.65 30.96
N LEU A 32 -14.84 -0.20 29.99
CA LEU A 32 -15.77 -1.12 29.34
C LEU A 32 -16.03 -2.37 30.20
N PRO A 33 -17.18 -3.06 30.02
CA PRO A 33 -17.46 -4.36 30.62
C PRO A 33 -16.39 -5.40 30.25
N GLU A 34 -16.25 -6.44 31.11
CA GLU A 34 -15.25 -7.50 30.94
C GLU A 34 -15.29 -8.19 29.60
N ILE A 35 -16.47 -8.38 29.02
CA ILE A 35 -16.64 -8.99 27.69
C ILE A 35 -15.84 -8.28 26.58
N TRP A 36 -15.51 -6.99 26.79
CA TRP A 36 -14.70 -6.20 25.87
C TRP A 36 -13.23 -6.05 26.30
N ARG A 37 -12.85 -6.59 27.48
CA ARG A 37 -11.51 -6.45 28.06
C ARG A 37 -10.76 -7.75 28.16
N VAL A 38 -11.49 -8.87 28.31
CA VAL A 38 -10.88 -10.18 28.48
C VAL A 38 -10.47 -10.76 27.11
N PRO A 39 -9.19 -11.08 26.91
CA PRO A 39 -8.73 -11.72 25.67
C PRO A 39 -9.46 -13.05 25.44
N GLY A 40 -9.85 -13.31 24.20
CA GLY A 40 -10.58 -14.53 23.87
C GLY A 40 -12.07 -14.51 24.18
N SER A 41 -12.61 -13.42 24.73
CA SER A 41 -14.05 -13.26 24.93
C SER A 41 -14.81 -13.39 23.60
N PRO A 42 -16.08 -13.88 23.62
CA PRO A 42 -16.90 -14.01 22.42
C PRO A 42 -17.04 -12.70 21.62
N ALA A 43 -17.17 -11.56 22.31
CA ALA A 43 -17.28 -10.26 21.66
C ALA A 43 -16.02 -9.88 20.90
N LEU A 44 -14.85 -10.00 21.53
CA LEU A 44 -13.56 -9.72 20.88
C LEU A 44 -13.27 -10.71 19.77
N TYR A 45 -13.59 -12.00 19.96
CA TYR A 45 -13.42 -13.01 18.91
C TYR A 45 -14.25 -12.68 17.67
N LEU A 46 -15.54 -12.36 17.87
CA LEU A 46 -16.44 -12.01 16.76
C LEU A 46 -15.96 -10.77 15.99
N THR A 47 -15.46 -9.76 16.69
CA THR A 47 -14.89 -8.56 16.02
C THR A 47 -13.65 -8.91 15.20
N GLY A 48 -12.83 -9.84 15.66
CA GLY A 48 -11.69 -10.37 14.90
C GLY A 48 -12.11 -11.08 13.62
N VAL A 49 -13.08 -12.01 13.71
CA VAL A 49 -13.60 -12.76 12.56
C VAL A 49 -14.22 -11.82 11.52
N ILE A 50 -15.10 -10.90 11.93
CA ILE A 50 -15.71 -9.93 11.02
C ILE A 50 -14.65 -8.99 10.44
N GLY A 51 -13.70 -8.55 11.25
CA GLY A 51 -12.59 -7.69 10.81
C GLY A 51 -11.77 -8.36 9.72
N VAL A 52 -11.38 -9.62 9.92
CA VAL A 52 -10.64 -10.40 8.89
C VAL A 52 -11.49 -10.60 7.64
N ALA A 53 -12.77 -10.95 7.77
CA ALA A 53 -13.68 -11.11 6.63
C ALA A 53 -13.75 -9.83 5.77
N LEU A 54 -13.83 -8.66 6.38
CA LEU A 54 -13.76 -7.38 5.67
C LEU A 54 -12.39 -7.15 5.01
N LEU A 55 -11.30 -7.53 5.67
CA LEU A 55 -9.94 -7.39 5.14
C LEU A 55 -9.62 -8.40 4.01
N LEU A 56 -10.43 -9.43 3.79
CA LEU A 56 -10.35 -10.27 2.60
C LEU A 56 -10.79 -9.54 1.31
N VAL A 57 -11.69 -8.56 1.40
CA VAL A 57 -12.15 -7.79 0.22
C VAL A 57 -10.99 -7.10 -0.52
N PRO A 58 -10.04 -6.41 0.14
CA PRO A 58 -8.80 -5.95 -0.48
C PRO A 58 -7.99 -7.02 -1.20
N VAL A 59 -7.88 -8.21 -0.63
CA VAL A 59 -7.14 -9.33 -1.24
C VAL A 59 -7.85 -9.81 -2.51
N VAL A 60 -9.17 -10.02 -2.43
CA VAL A 60 -10.01 -10.39 -3.59
C VAL A 60 -9.92 -9.33 -4.68
N PHE A 61 -9.92 -8.04 -4.33
CA PHE A 61 -9.74 -6.95 -5.28
C PHE A 61 -8.43 -7.07 -6.08
N VAL A 62 -7.31 -7.37 -5.41
CA VAL A 62 -6.01 -7.53 -6.09
C VAL A 62 -6.04 -8.72 -7.05
N ILE A 63 -6.63 -9.84 -6.63
CA ILE A 63 -6.76 -11.05 -7.46
C ILE A 63 -7.67 -10.79 -8.66
N ALA A 64 -8.86 -10.21 -8.45
CA ALA A 64 -9.82 -9.89 -9.49
C ALA A 64 -9.24 -8.92 -10.54
N LYS A 65 -8.50 -7.90 -10.07
CA LYS A 65 -7.84 -6.94 -10.95
C LYS A 65 -6.76 -7.57 -11.83
N ARG A 66 -6.04 -8.56 -11.31
CA ARG A 66 -5.01 -9.29 -12.09
C ARG A 66 -5.61 -10.34 -13.02
N GLY A 67 -6.73 -10.94 -12.63
CA GLY A 67 -7.47 -11.94 -13.41
C GLY A 67 -8.32 -11.38 -14.55
N GLY A 68 -8.29 -10.04 -14.80
CA GLY A 68 -9.03 -9.44 -15.93
C GLY A 68 -10.55 -9.46 -15.74
N SER A 69 -11.07 -9.50 -14.50
CA SER A 69 -12.52 -9.46 -14.27
C SER A 69 -13.11 -8.16 -14.81
N GLY A 70 -14.22 -8.25 -15.56
CA GLY A 70 -14.95 -7.11 -16.12
C GLY A 70 -15.70 -6.24 -15.09
N ALA A 71 -15.43 -6.42 -13.81
CA ALA A 71 -16.07 -5.67 -12.73
C ALA A 71 -15.63 -4.21 -12.72
N ASN A 72 -16.55 -3.30 -12.34
CA ASN A 72 -16.29 -1.86 -12.31
C ASN A 72 -15.13 -1.52 -11.35
N PRO A 73 -13.99 -1.01 -11.86
CA PRO A 73 -12.81 -0.73 -11.03
C PRO A 73 -13.06 0.29 -9.92
N VAL A 74 -14.00 1.22 -10.11
CA VAL A 74 -14.35 2.26 -9.13
C VAL A 74 -15.07 1.64 -7.93
N SER A 75 -16.04 0.77 -8.19
CA SER A 75 -16.78 0.09 -7.13
C SER A 75 -15.87 -0.80 -6.29
N TRP A 76 -14.98 -1.56 -6.93
CA TRP A 76 -13.98 -2.37 -6.25
C TRP A 76 -13.02 -1.54 -5.39
N PHE A 77 -12.58 -0.39 -5.92
CA PHE A 77 -11.70 0.50 -5.17
C PHE A 77 -12.40 1.11 -3.96
N ASN A 78 -13.67 1.49 -4.10
CA ASN A 78 -14.47 2.00 -2.98
C ASN A 78 -14.69 0.91 -1.92
N ALA A 79 -15.01 -0.31 -2.33
CA ALA A 79 -15.14 -1.46 -1.44
C ALA A 79 -13.82 -1.75 -0.71
N HIS A 80 -12.68 -1.71 -1.42
CA HIS A 80 -11.34 -1.85 -0.83
C HIS A 80 -11.13 -0.83 0.30
N ILE A 81 -11.42 0.45 0.06
CA ILE A 81 -11.25 1.51 1.08
C ILE A 81 -12.19 1.28 2.26
N ALA A 82 -13.47 1.10 2.00
CA ALA A 82 -14.49 0.98 3.04
C ALA A 82 -14.22 -0.25 3.94
N CYS A 83 -13.99 -1.41 3.33
CA CYS A 83 -13.72 -2.65 4.05
C CYS A 83 -12.36 -2.61 4.78
N SER A 84 -11.33 -1.98 4.22
CA SER A 84 -10.06 -1.82 4.90
C SER A 84 -10.18 -0.96 6.16
N LEU A 85 -10.89 0.18 6.09
CA LEU A 85 -11.06 1.06 7.25
C LEU A 85 -11.98 0.44 8.31
N ALA A 86 -13.09 -0.15 7.91
CA ALA A 86 -13.99 -0.84 8.84
C ALA A 86 -13.29 -2.04 9.50
N GLY A 87 -12.60 -2.87 8.71
CA GLY A 87 -11.81 -3.97 9.22
C GLY A 87 -10.72 -3.52 10.19
N MET A 88 -10.03 -2.41 9.88
CA MET A 88 -9.02 -1.84 10.77
C MET A 88 -9.60 -1.44 12.15
N VAL A 89 -10.78 -0.81 12.17
CA VAL A 89 -11.46 -0.46 13.43
C VAL A 89 -11.83 -1.73 14.20
N LEU A 90 -12.40 -2.74 13.55
CA LEU A 90 -12.77 -4.00 14.21
C LEU A 90 -11.56 -4.77 14.74
N ILE A 91 -10.44 -4.78 14.01
CA ILE A 91 -9.18 -5.40 14.49
C ILE A 91 -8.60 -4.61 15.67
N ALA A 92 -8.71 -3.28 15.68
CA ALA A 92 -8.32 -2.49 16.83
C ALA A 92 -9.18 -2.83 18.08
N ILE A 93 -10.49 -3.01 17.92
CA ILE A 93 -11.39 -3.49 18.98
C ILE A 93 -10.98 -4.90 19.43
N HIS A 94 -10.76 -5.82 18.47
CA HIS A 94 -10.32 -7.19 18.72
C HIS A 94 -9.04 -7.28 19.55
N SER A 95 -8.13 -6.30 19.44
CA SER A 95 -6.89 -6.27 20.19
C SER A 95 -7.12 -6.19 21.71
N GLY A 96 -8.32 -5.85 22.16
CA GLY A 96 -8.69 -5.75 23.59
C GLY A 96 -7.72 -4.88 24.41
N GLY A 97 -7.06 -3.89 23.79
CA GLY A 97 -6.07 -3.04 24.47
C GLY A 97 -4.68 -3.67 24.67
N PHE A 98 -4.47 -4.93 24.28
CA PHE A 98 -3.21 -5.66 24.49
C PHE A 98 -2.17 -5.31 23.40
N LEU A 99 -1.51 -4.16 23.54
CA LEU A 99 -0.51 -3.68 22.58
C LEU A 99 0.92 -4.19 22.83
N ARG A 100 1.14 -4.92 23.92
CA ARG A 100 2.49 -5.43 24.30
C ARG A 100 2.81 -6.81 23.72
N ARG A 101 1.85 -7.50 23.09
CA ARG A 101 2.02 -8.84 22.53
C ARG A 101 2.32 -8.79 21.03
N PRO A 102 2.98 -9.80 20.44
CA PRO A 102 3.34 -9.82 19.02
C PRO A 102 2.22 -9.48 18.04
N PRO A 103 0.94 -9.86 18.25
CA PRO A 103 -0.15 -9.46 17.35
C PRO A 103 -0.37 -7.96 17.22
N ALA A 104 0.12 -7.14 18.17
CA ALA A 104 0.08 -5.68 18.04
C ALA A 104 0.84 -5.17 16.82
N LEU A 105 1.88 -5.89 16.36
CA LEU A 105 2.60 -5.57 15.14
C LEU A 105 1.70 -5.66 13.90
N LEU A 106 0.72 -6.57 13.90
CA LEU A 106 -0.27 -6.68 12.81
C LEU A 106 -1.18 -5.46 12.77
N LEU A 107 -1.62 -4.97 13.92
CA LEU A 107 -2.41 -3.74 13.99
C LEU A 107 -1.58 -2.53 13.50
N LEU A 108 -0.33 -2.41 13.90
CA LEU A 108 0.57 -1.36 13.41
C LEU A 108 0.81 -1.45 11.90
N ALA A 109 1.01 -2.65 11.36
CA ALA A 109 1.14 -2.88 9.92
C ALA A 109 -0.13 -2.46 9.18
N LEU A 110 -1.30 -2.77 9.72
CA LEU A 110 -2.59 -2.40 9.13
C LEU A 110 -2.80 -0.88 9.13
N ILE A 111 -2.47 -0.19 10.21
CA ILE A 111 -2.50 1.29 10.29
C ILE A 111 -1.51 1.88 9.28
N ALA A 112 -0.30 1.35 9.20
CA ALA A 112 0.71 1.80 8.24
C ALA A 112 0.23 1.61 6.78
N LEU A 113 -0.42 0.49 6.47
CA LEU A 113 -1.04 0.23 5.17
C LEU A 113 -2.12 1.27 4.84
N ALA A 114 -3.00 1.59 5.79
CA ALA A 114 -4.05 2.59 5.61
C ALA A 114 -3.45 3.98 5.36
N VAL A 115 -2.50 4.41 6.18
CA VAL A 115 -1.81 5.71 6.04
C VAL A 115 -1.06 5.80 4.72
N LEU A 116 -0.30 4.75 4.35
CA LEU A 116 0.43 4.70 3.08
C LEU A 116 -0.51 4.74 1.87
N GLY A 117 -1.64 4.02 1.93
CA GLY A 117 -2.67 4.02 0.89
C GLY A 117 -3.32 5.40 0.69
N VAL A 118 -3.71 6.05 1.79
CA VAL A 118 -4.28 7.40 1.77
C VAL A 118 -3.28 8.43 1.25
N TRP A 119 -2.05 8.39 1.76
CA TRP A 119 -0.97 9.27 1.29
C TRP A 119 -0.71 9.12 -0.21
N ALA A 120 -0.65 7.89 -0.69
CA ALA A 120 -0.43 7.59 -2.10
C ALA A 120 -1.60 8.09 -2.97
N ARG A 121 -2.85 7.94 -2.53
CA ARG A 121 -4.03 8.43 -3.24
C ARG A 121 -4.04 9.95 -3.31
N VAL A 122 -3.86 10.63 -2.18
CA VAL A 122 -3.91 12.10 -2.11
C VAL A 122 -2.78 12.75 -2.91
N ARG A 123 -1.54 12.25 -2.75
CA ARG A 123 -0.39 12.77 -3.51
C ARG A 123 -0.36 12.32 -4.96
N GLY A 124 -0.73 11.07 -5.23
CA GLY A 124 -0.75 10.50 -6.58
C GLY A 124 -1.75 11.19 -7.48
N SER A 125 -2.98 11.45 -7.01
CA SER A 125 -4.01 12.11 -7.82
C SER A 125 -3.64 13.56 -8.19
N ARG A 126 -3.07 14.33 -7.25
CA ARG A 126 -2.59 15.70 -7.52
C ARG A 126 -1.48 15.73 -8.58
N ARG A 127 -0.54 14.81 -8.53
CA ARG A 127 0.58 14.74 -9.47
C ARG A 127 0.17 14.19 -10.82
N MET A 128 -0.76 13.24 -10.90
CA MET A 128 -1.34 12.81 -12.16
C MET A 128 -2.07 13.97 -12.84
N ALA A 129 -2.87 14.73 -12.10
CA ALA A 129 -3.54 15.91 -12.66
C ALA A 129 -2.54 16.93 -13.21
N ALA A 130 -1.45 17.21 -12.50
CA ALA A 130 -0.37 18.08 -12.97
C ALA A 130 0.36 17.51 -14.21
N THR A 131 0.59 16.19 -14.27
CA THR A 131 1.21 15.54 -15.42
C THR A 131 0.31 15.58 -16.66
N PHE A 132 -1.02 15.46 -16.48
CA PHE A 132 -1.99 15.59 -17.59
C PHE A 132 -2.16 17.04 -18.04
N ALA A 133 -2.09 18.01 -17.13
CA ALA A 133 -2.12 19.43 -17.46
C ALA A 133 -0.88 19.89 -18.25
N SER A 134 0.29 19.25 -18.03
CA SER A 134 1.55 19.55 -18.73
C SER A 134 1.69 18.85 -20.08
N LYS A 135 0.70 18.08 -20.56
CA LYS A 135 0.77 17.38 -21.86
C LYS A 135 0.61 18.31 -23.08
N ALA A 136 -0.01 19.46 -22.92
CA ALA A 136 -0.19 20.40 -24.03
C ALA A 136 1.15 20.85 -24.68
N PRO A 137 2.23 21.14 -23.93
CA PRO A 137 3.54 21.46 -24.52
C PRO A 137 4.22 20.29 -25.23
N ALA A 138 3.91 19.03 -24.87
CA ALA A 138 4.56 17.84 -25.45
C ALA A 138 4.23 17.61 -26.93
N PHE A 139 3.19 18.26 -27.45
CA PHE A 139 2.78 18.20 -28.85
C PHE A 139 3.22 19.42 -29.66
N THR A 140 3.86 20.41 -29.04
CA THR A 140 4.45 21.54 -29.76
C THR A 140 5.81 21.16 -30.31
N VAL A 141 6.08 21.58 -31.56
CA VAL A 141 7.39 21.36 -32.18
C VAL A 141 8.43 22.16 -31.38
N PRO A 142 9.49 21.49 -30.84
CA PRO A 142 10.54 22.20 -30.11
C PRO A 142 11.21 23.27 -30.98
N ASP A 143 11.61 24.39 -30.38
CA ASP A 143 12.44 25.40 -31.03
C ASP A 143 13.82 24.85 -31.42
N THR A 144 14.54 25.60 -32.27
CA THR A 144 15.85 25.16 -32.80
C THR A 144 16.87 24.90 -31.68
N ALA A 145 16.93 25.75 -30.67
CA ALA A 145 17.85 25.61 -29.54
C ALA A 145 17.54 24.35 -28.71
N THR A 146 16.28 24.08 -28.44
CA THR A 146 15.84 22.87 -27.75
C THR A 146 16.14 21.60 -28.56
N ARG A 147 16.00 21.65 -29.88
CA ARG A 147 16.36 20.51 -30.77
C ARG A 147 17.86 20.19 -30.75
N GLU A 148 18.69 21.22 -30.80
CA GLU A 148 20.15 21.04 -30.74
C GLU A 148 20.57 20.44 -29.41
N ARG A 149 20.00 20.94 -28.29
CA ARG A 149 20.25 20.40 -26.97
C ARG A 149 19.77 18.96 -26.82
N LEU A 150 18.63 18.61 -27.38
CA LEU A 150 18.12 17.23 -27.42
C LEU A 150 19.04 16.32 -28.23
N ARG A 151 19.53 16.77 -29.40
CA ARG A 151 20.50 15.99 -30.20
C ARG A 151 21.78 15.71 -29.43
N ALA A 152 22.32 16.70 -28.74
CA ALA A 152 23.52 16.53 -27.92
C ALA A 152 23.28 15.54 -26.76
N LEU A 153 22.14 15.62 -26.06
CA LEU A 153 21.79 14.70 -24.98
C LEU A 153 21.59 13.26 -25.50
N ILE A 154 20.94 13.10 -26.64
CA ILE A 154 20.75 11.79 -27.26
C ILE A 154 22.08 11.17 -27.67
N ALA A 155 22.98 11.95 -28.27
CA ALA A 155 24.31 11.48 -28.66
C ALA A 155 25.12 11.00 -27.45
N GLU A 156 25.14 11.79 -26.37
CA GLU A 156 25.84 11.43 -25.14
C GLU A 156 25.20 10.21 -24.46
N LYS A 157 23.88 10.13 -24.46
CA LYS A 157 23.12 8.99 -23.92
C LYS A 157 23.45 7.69 -24.68
N ARG A 158 23.57 7.76 -26.02
CA ARG A 158 23.97 6.61 -26.85
C ARG A 158 25.41 6.17 -26.56
N ARG A 159 26.32 7.12 -26.35
CA ARG A 159 27.69 6.80 -25.97
C ARG A 159 27.74 6.03 -24.66
N LEU A 160 27.06 6.53 -23.61
CA LEU A 160 26.98 5.84 -22.32
C LEU A 160 26.28 4.48 -22.42
N LEU A 161 25.27 4.36 -23.28
CA LEU A 161 24.57 3.10 -23.48
C LEU A 161 25.47 2.04 -24.13
N ALA A 162 26.28 2.42 -25.10
CA ALA A 162 27.24 1.51 -25.75
C ALA A 162 28.29 0.97 -24.76
N GLU A 163 28.64 1.74 -23.73
CA GLU A 163 29.53 1.29 -22.66
C GLU A 163 28.80 0.45 -21.60
N LEU A 164 27.53 0.75 -21.31
CA LEU A 164 26.74 0.11 -20.26
C LEU A 164 26.14 -1.22 -20.72
N ASP A 165 25.57 -1.25 -21.93
CA ASP A 165 24.96 -2.41 -22.58
C ASP A 165 25.02 -2.28 -24.12
N PRO A 166 26.07 -2.80 -24.76
CA PRO A 166 26.31 -2.64 -26.20
C PRO A 166 25.19 -3.22 -27.10
N GLN A 167 24.37 -4.14 -26.57
CA GLN A 167 23.31 -4.78 -27.34
C GLN A 167 21.94 -4.13 -27.16
N ALA A 168 21.82 -3.15 -26.25
CA ALA A 168 20.55 -2.52 -25.94
C ALA A 168 20.17 -1.45 -26.96
N ALA A 169 18.90 -1.46 -27.38
CA ALA A 169 18.32 -0.40 -28.20
C ALA A 169 17.87 0.78 -27.30
N GLU A 170 18.35 2.00 -27.60
CA GLU A 170 18.10 3.20 -26.80
C GLU A 170 16.60 3.45 -26.54
N GLY A 171 15.73 3.23 -27.53
CA GLY A 171 14.30 3.50 -27.44
C GLY A 171 13.55 2.64 -26.43
N THR A 172 14.08 1.47 -26.09
CA THR A 172 13.46 0.49 -25.18
C THR A 172 14.27 0.26 -23.91
N PHE A 173 15.48 0.83 -23.82
CA PHE A 173 16.37 0.59 -22.71
C PHE A 173 15.92 1.30 -21.43
N SER A 174 15.93 0.57 -20.33
CA SER A 174 15.76 1.10 -18.99
C SER A 174 16.83 0.54 -18.05
N VAL A 175 17.42 1.40 -17.24
CA VAL A 175 18.44 1.02 -16.27
C VAL A 175 17.82 0.14 -15.18
N ASN A 176 18.31 -1.08 -15.02
CA ASN A 176 17.88 -2.09 -14.06
C ASN A 176 18.89 -2.27 -12.93
N LEU A 177 18.51 -3.00 -11.87
CA LEU A 177 19.38 -3.29 -10.74
C LEU A 177 20.73 -3.93 -11.13
N PRO A 178 20.81 -4.90 -12.07
CA PRO A 178 22.08 -5.45 -12.55
C PRO A 178 23.04 -4.40 -13.11
N HIS A 179 22.54 -3.37 -13.84
CA HIS A 179 23.37 -2.29 -14.37
C HIS A 179 23.98 -1.44 -13.23
N PHE A 180 23.20 -1.17 -12.18
CA PHE A 180 23.70 -0.50 -10.99
C PHE A 180 24.74 -1.30 -10.22
N MET A 181 24.59 -2.62 -10.15
CA MET A 181 25.55 -3.50 -9.48
C MET A 181 26.86 -3.60 -10.27
N ARG A 182 26.77 -3.67 -11.61
CA ARG A 182 27.95 -3.84 -12.49
C ARG A 182 28.70 -2.53 -12.73
N SER A 183 28.00 -1.42 -12.97
CA SER A 183 28.57 -0.15 -13.37
C SER A 183 27.77 1.04 -12.80
N PRO A 184 27.82 1.30 -11.47
CA PRO A 184 26.95 2.27 -10.82
C PRO A 184 27.11 3.70 -11.34
N ARG A 185 28.35 4.10 -11.68
CA ARG A 185 28.64 5.45 -12.20
C ARG A 185 28.02 5.67 -13.58
N LEU A 186 28.14 4.70 -14.50
CA LEU A 186 27.54 4.78 -15.85
C LEU A 186 26.02 4.74 -15.77
N ALA A 187 25.46 3.87 -14.93
CA ALA A 187 24.02 3.77 -14.71
C ALA A 187 23.41 5.08 -14.17
N LEU A 188 24.09 5.74 -13.23
CA LEU A 188 23.67 7.04 -12.70
C LEU A 188 23.80 8.14 -13.76
N ALA A 189 24.90 8.19 -14.53
CA ALA A 189 25.10 9.16 -15.60
C ALA A 189 24.03 9.02 -16.69
N TYR A 190 23.78 7.81 -17.16
CA TYR A 190 22.70 7.54 -18.12
C TYR A 190 21.34 7.98 -17.60
N ARG A 191 21.00 7.63 -16.35
CA ARG A 191 19.75 8.02 -15.71
C ARG A 191 19.60 9.53 -15.58
N LYS A 192 20.68 10.26 -15.35
CA LYS A 192 20.69 11.74 -15.30
C LYS A 192 20.34 12.32 -16.67
N LEU A 193 21.00 11.87 -17.75
CA LEU A 193 20.71 12.33 -19.11
C LEU A 193 19.29 11.97 -19.57
N ALA A 194 18.81 10.76 -19.29
CA ALA A 194 17.45 10.35 -19.60
C ALA A 194 16.40 11.21 -18.85
N ARG A 195 16.74 11.69 -17.65
CA ARG A 195 15.89 12.62 -16.89
C ARG A 195 15.89 14.01 -17.52
N GLU A 196 17.05 14.53 -17.92
CA GLU A 196 17.18 15.84 -18.58
C GLU A 196 16.42 15.86 -19.91
N GLU A 197 16.58 14.83 -20.73
CA GLU A 197 15.80 14.64 -21.96
C GLU A 197 14.29 14.66 -21.70
N SER A 198 13.83 13.90 -20.70
CA SER A 198 12.41 13.84 -20.34
C SER A 198 11.85 15.19 -19.86
N LEU A 199 12.66 16.00 -19.22
CA LEU A 199 12.29 17.35 -18.79
C LEU A 199 12.20 18.31 -19.98
N LEU A 200 13.15 18.24 -20.93
CA LEU A 200 13.13 19.08 -22.14
C LEU A 200 11.95 18.73 -23.06
N LEU A 201 11.61 17.45 -23.15
CA LEU A 201 10.46 16.99 -23.95
C LEU A 201 9.10 17.22 -23.26
N GLY A 202 9.10 17.65 -21.99
CA GLY A 202 7.86 17.78 -21.21
C GLY A 202 7.11 16.45 -21.00
N THR A 203 7.72 15.32 -21.39
CA THR A 203 7.06 14.02 -21.45
C THR A 203 6.98 13.30 -20.10
N ARG A 204 7.79 13.69 -19.13
CA ARG A 204 7.73 13.14 -17.76
C ARG A 204 8.06 14.21 -16.74
N ALA A 205 7.08 14.61 -15.95
CA ALA A 205 7.41 15.10 -14.62
C ALA A 205 8.18 13.99 -13.90
N ALA A 206 9.38 14.32 -13.39
CA ALA A 206 10.26 13.33 -12.75
C ALA A 206 9.49 12.57 -11.67
N VAL A 207 9.27 11.27 -11.88
CA VAL A 207 8.66 10.39 -10.88
C VAL A 207 9.54 10.43 -9.65
N SER A 208 9.04 10.99 -8.54
CA SER A 208 9.82 11.01 -7.30
C SER A 208 10.06 9.60 -6.80
N ALA A 209 11.18 9.37 -6.11
CA ALA A 209 11.47 8.07 -5.50
C ALA A 209 10.28 7.53 -4.70
N GLY A 210 9.59 8.40 -3.94
CA GLY A 210 8.37 8.00 -3.22
C GLY A 210 7.24 7.50 -4.12
N GLN A 211 7.12 7.99 -5.36
CA GLN A 211 6.13 7.47 -6.31
C GLN A 211 6.54 6.12 -6.92
N ALA A 212 7.84 5.87 -7.05
CA ALA A 212 8.34 4.59 -7.56
C ALA A 212 8.19 3.47 -6.53
N TRP A 213 8.40 3.78 -5.24
CA TRP A 213 8.51 2.78 -4.18
C TRP A 213 7.22 2.52 -3.39
N TRP A 214 6.24 3.43 -3.41
CA TRP A 214 5.04 3.24 -2.58
C TRP A 214 4.24 1.98 -2.93
N ARG A 215 4.11 1.63 -4.22
CA ARG A 215 3.37 0.42 -4.64
C ARG A 215 4.05 -0.87 -4.19
N PRO A 216 5.34 -1.11 -4.51
CA PRO A 216 6.02 -2.30 -4.01
C PRO A 216 6.03 -2.35 -2.48
N LEU A 217 6.23 -1.23 -1.78
CA LEU A 217 6.20 -1.17 -0.33
C LEU A 217 4.81 -1.52 0.23
N HIS A 218 3.75 -0.93 -0.30
CA HIS A 218 2.37 -1.22 0.11
C HIS A 218 2.02 -2.70 -0.14
N MET A 219 2.43 -3.27 -1.28
CA MET A 219 2.20 -4.68 -1.58
C MET A 219 3.00 -5.62 -0.69
N ALA A 220 4.28 -5.31 -0.44
CA ALA A 220 5.12 -6.11 0.46
C ALA A 220 4.55 -6.11 1.89
N LEU A 221 4.17 -4.94 2.39
CA LEU A 221 3.56 -4.79 3.71
C LEU A 221 2.20 -5.51 3.79
N ALA A 222 1.40 -5.48 2.71
CA ALA A 222 0.13 -6.20 2.65
C ALA A 222 0.32 -7.73 2.70
N TRP A 223 1.29 -8.27 1.96
CA TRP A 223 1.61 -9.69 2.03
C TRP A 223 2.17 -10.11 3.37
N LEU A 224 3.05 -9.30 3.97
CA LEU A 224 3.55 -9.53 5.33
C LEU A 224 2.41 -9.55 6.36
N PHE A 225 1.45 -8.61 6.23
CA PHE A 225 0.26 -8.56 7.06
C PHE A 225 -0.59 -9.82 6.89
N VAL A 226 -0.90 -10.24 5.65
CA VAL A 226 -1.70 -11.46 5.37
C VAL A 226 -1.02 -12.70 5.96
N LEU A 227 0.28 -12.87 5.74
CA LEU A 227 1.05 -13.97 6.32
C LEU A 227 0.99 -13.96 7.86
N GLY A 228 1.17 -12.78 8.46
CA GLY A 228 1.09 -12.62 9.90
C GLY A 228 -0.29 -12.93 10.46
N VAL A 229 -1.38 -12.56 9.76
CA VAL A 229 -2.75 -12.93 10.14
C VAL A 229 -2.95 -14.44 10.06
N VAL A 230 -2.46 -15.11 9.02
CA VAL A 230 -2.54 -16.57 8.91
C VAL A 230 -1.82 -17.25 10.08
N ILE A 231 -0.59 -16.82 10.37
CA ILE A 231 0.17 -17.33 11.53
C ILE A 231 -0.58 -17.06 12.83
N HIS A 232 -1.12 -15.85 13.02
CA HIS A 232 -1.89 -15.49 14.21
C HIS A 232 -3.13 -16.39 14.37
N VAL A 233 -3.91 -16.59 13.31
CA VAL A 233 -5.10 -17.44 13.34
C VAL A 233 -4.74 -18.89 13.68
N ILE A 234 -3.69 -19.46 13.05
CA ILE A 234 -3.20 -20.79 13.35
C ILE A 234 -2.78 -20.88 14.83
N THR A 235 -2.02 -19.90 15.30
CA THR A 235 -1.54 -19.89 16.69
C THR A 235 -2.69 -19.83 17.68
N VAL A 236 -3.66 -18.96 17.46
CA VAL A 236 -4.81 -18.79 18.38
C VAL A 236 -5.75 -19.99 18.33
N THR A 237 -5.96 -20.60 17.16
CA THR A 237 -6.90 -21.75 17.04
C THR A 237 -6.30 -23.06 17.49
N LEU A 238 -5.01 -23.31 17.20
CA LEU A 238 -4.38 -24.59 17.51
C LEU A 238 -3.57 -24.58 18.82
N PHE A 239 -3.15 -23.39 19.29
CA PHE A 239 -2.30 -23.23 20.49
C PHE A 239 -2.96 -22.25 21.48
N ALA A 240 -4.27 -22.40 21.71
CA ALA A 240 -5.03 -21.50 22.58
C ALA A 240 -4.48 -21.40 24.02
N GLY A 241 -3.95 -22.47 24.56
CA GLY A 241 -3.30 -22.50 25.87
C GLY A 241 -2.04 -21.62 25.94
N TYR A 242 -1.35 -21.40 24.84
CA TYR A 242 -0.22 -20.46 24.78
C TYR A 242 -0.68 -19.00 24.92
N VAL A 243 -1.89 -18.69 24.48
CA VAL A 243 -2.48 -17.34 24.57
C VAL A 243 -3.11 -17.11 25.94
N ALA A 244 -3.56 -18.13 26.64
CA ALA A 244 -4.34 -18.08 27.87
C ALA A 244 -3.51 -18.20 29.17
N ASP A 245 -2.23 -17.82 29.16
CA ASP A 245 -1.35 -17.74 30.33
C ASP A 245 -1.45 -18.98 31.29
N GLY A 246 -1.17 -20.18 30.74
CA GLY A 246 -1.15 -21.43 31.55
C GLY A 246 -2.46 -22.20 31.56
N GLY A 247 -3.46 -21.79 30.81
CA GLY A 247 -4.66 -22.59 30.60
C GLY A 247 -4.39 -23.86 29.77
N PRO A 248 -5.32 -24.84 29.77
CA PRO A 248 -5.15 -26.07 29.03
C PRO A 248 -5.07 -25.80 27.53
N ILE A 249 -4.13 -26.46 26.84
CA ILE A 249 -4.08 -26.44 25.38
C ILE A 249 -5.26 -27.22 24.83
N THR A 250 -6.27 -26.50 24.34
CA THR A 250 -7.42 -27.11 23.68
C THR A 250 -7.29 -26.97 22.17
N TRP A 251 -7.62 -28.02 21.43
CA TRP A 251 -7.64 -27.98 19.95
C TRP A 251 -8.62 -26.97 19.37
N TRP A 252 -9.50 -26.47 20.23
CA TRP A 252 -10.58 -25.59 19.83
C TRP A 252 -10.78 -24.46 20.82
N HIS A 253 -10.28 -23.29 20.49
CA HIS A 253 -10.35 -22.12 21.35
C HIS A 253 -11.79 -21.75 21.78
N LEU A 254 -12.77 -22.02 20.92
CA LEU A 254 -14.19 -21.74 21.17
C LEU A 254 -14.78 -22.61 22.30
N THR A 255 -14.17 -23.75 22.61
CA THR A 255 -14.65 -24.64 23.69
C THR A 255 -14.29 -24.13 25.08
N ALA A 256 -13.35 -23.21 25.20
CA ALA A 256 -12.95 -22.58 26.47
C ALA A 256 -13.92 -21.50 26.95
N TRP A 257 -14.98 -21.20 26.20
CA TRP A 257 -15.95 -20.17 26.57
C TRP A 257 -17.02 -20.66 27.58
N GLY A 258 -17.02 -21.91 27.94
CA GLY A 258 -18.02 -22.55 28.81
C GLY A 258 -17.54 -22.86 30.22
N GLY A 259 -16.37 -22.35 30.63
CA GLY A 259 -15.82 -22.54 31.98
C GLY A 259 -16.00 -21.33 32.87
#